data_7b09d1c2d30fd71c2b456204f39c9f74
#
_entry.id   7b09d1c2d30fd71c2b456204f39c9f74
#
_cell.length_a   1.000
_cell.length_b   1.000
_cell.length_c   1.000
_cell.angle_alpha   90.00
_cell.angle_beta   90.00
_cell.angle_gamma   90.00
#
_symmetry.space_group_name_H-M   'P 1'
#
loop_
_entity.id
_entity.type
_entity.pdbx_description
1 polymer ?
#
loop_
_entity_poly.entity_id
_entity_poly.type
_entity_poly.pdbx_seq_one_letter_code
_entity_poly.pdbx_strand_id
1 'polypeptide(L)'
;MTDCELDLRVQRAVDNFMAGYGCCQSVVAAFSDLYGLDETLAKKIAAGFGGGVGRLRMMCGAVSGIVMLVGLDCGQTEGSDREGKSACYKVVQDLLAKSKEENGSLICAEILGIKGYEKAHNSYVASARTAEYYKTRPCAAKVESAARIFANYLKQK
;
A
#
# COMPACT_ATOMS: atom_id res chain seq x y z
N MET A 1 -1.00 15.04 -15.17
CA MET A 1 0.22 14.29 -14.84
C MET A 1 0.58 13.38 -16.00
N THR A 2 1.83 13.43 -16.43
CA THR A 2 2.31 12.64 -17.57
C THR A 2 2.56 11.18 -17.17
N ASP A 3 2.61 10.29 -18.16
CA ASP A 3 2.96 8.89 -17.93
C ASP A 3 4.35 8.77 -17.30
N CYS A 4 5.28 9.60 -17.73
CA CYS A 4 6.64 9.63 -17.17
C CYS A 4 6.63 9.99 -15.68
N GLU A 5 5.84 10.98 -15.27
CA GLU A 5 5.70 11.37 -13.86
C GLU A 5 5.09 10.24 -13.03
N LEU A 6 4.10 9.54 -13.57
CA LEU A 6 3.50 8.39 -12.90
C LEU A 6 4.48 7.23 -12.76
N ASP A 7 5.27 6.95 -13.81
CA ASP A 7 6.29 5.92 -13.78
C ASP A 7 7.37 6.22 -12.73
N LEU A 8 7.78 7.49 -12.62
CA LEU A 8 8.74 7.92 -11.59
C LEU A 8 8.18 7.71 -10.18
N ARG A 9 6.88 7.91 -9.96
CA ARG A 9 6.25 7.65 -8.66
C ARG A 9 6.21 6.17 -8.33
N VAL A 10 5.91 5.33 -9.30
CA VAL A 10 5.95 3.88 -9.11
C VAL A 10 7.37 3.44 -8.75
N GLN A 11 8.38 3.95 -9.46
CA GLN A 11 9.77 3.66 -9.15
C GLN A 11 10.15 4.16 -7.75
N ARG A 12 9.67 5.34 -7.35
CA ARG A 12 9.90 5.88 -6.00
C ARG A 12 9.35 4.95 -4.92
N ALA A 13 8.17 4.37 -5.15
CA ALA A 13 7.60 3.40 -4.20
C ALA A 13 8.51 2.18 -4.04
N VAL A 14 9.02 1.63 -5.14
CA VAL A 14 9.96 0.50 -5.11
C VAL A 14 11.26 0.90 -4.41
N ASP A 15 11.81 2.07 -4.74
CA ASP A 15 13.05 2.57 -4.12
C ASP A 15 12.88 2.76 -2.62
N ASN A 16 11.74 3.27 -2.17
CA ASN A 16 11.42 3.38 -0.74
C ASN A 16 11.47 2.01 -0.06
N PHE A 17 10.86 1.02 -0.68
CA PHE A 17 10.86 -0.34 -0.11
C PHE A 17 12.27 -0.91 -0.03
N MET A 18 13.06 -0.73 -1.08
CA MET A 18 14.45 -1.19 -1.12
C MET A 18 15.36 -0.43 -0.15
N ALA A 19 14.96 0.79 0.25
CA ALA A 19 15.65 1.58 1.26
C ALA A 19 15.28 1.18 2.71
N GLY A 20 14.38 0.21 2.89
CA GLY A 20 14.02 -0.33 4.21
C GLY A 20 12.67 0.11 4.77
N TYR A 21 11.93 0.95 4.05
CA TYR A 21 10.59 1.37 4.50
C TYR A 21 9.58 0.23 4.37
N GLY A 22 8.57 0.24 5.23
CA GLY A 22 7.48 -0.76 5.16
C GLY A 22 6.67 -0.64 3.88
N CYS A 23 5.90 -1.69 3.56
CA CYS A 23 5.09 -1.72 2.33
C CYS A 23 4.15 -0.52 2.21
N CYS A 24 3.41 -0.21 3.29
CA CYS A 24 2.47 0.90 3.30
C CYS A 24 3.20 2.25 3.20
N GLN A 25 4.26 2.43 3.97
CA GLN A 25 5.09 3.65 3.92
C GLN A 25 5.61 3.91 2.51
N SER A 26 6.06 2.86 1.84
CA SER A 26 6.65 2.94 0.50
C SER A 26 5.64 3.46 -0.53
N VAL A 27 4.42 2.95 -0.50
CA VAL A 27 3.36 3.35 -1.43
C VAL A 27 2.86 4.76 -1.11
N VAL A 28 2.52 5.04 0.14
CA VAL A 28 1.94 6.33 0.53
C VAL A 28 2.92 7.48 0.29
N ALA A 29 4.18 7.32 0.70
CA ALA A 29 5.19 8.36 0.54
C ALA A 29 5.47 8.72 -0.93
N ALA A 30 5.25 7.78 -1.85
CA ALA A 30 5.47 8.01 -3.29
C ALA A 30 4.45 8.98 -3.91
N PHE A 31 3.30 9.20 -3.27
CA PHE A 31 2.21 10.03 -3.80
C PHE A 31 1.75 11.12 -2.84
N SER A 32 2.24 11.15 -1.61
CA SER A 32 1.74 12.03 -0.55
C SER A 32 1.83 13.52 -0.89
N ASP A 33 2.85 13.92 -1.63
CA ASP A 33 3.07 15.30 -2.05
C ASP A 33 1.95 15.84 -2.95
N LEU A 34 1.26 14.96 -3.69
CA LEU A 34 0.13 15.36 -4.53
C LEU A 34 -1.03 15.92 -3.71
N TYR A 35 -1.08 15.58 -2.44
CA TYR A 35 -2.15 15.96 -1.51
C TYR A 35 -1.67 16.92 -0.42
N GLY A 36 -0.48 17.47 -0.59
CA GLY A 36 0.10 18.38 0.42
C GLY A 36 0.44 17.70 1.74
N LEU A 37 0.52 16.38 1.77
CA LEU A 37 0.91 15.63 2.96
C LEU A 37 2.42 15.49 3.01
N ASP A 38 3.02 16.01 4.07
CA ASP A 38 4.46 15.92 4.31
C ASP A 38 4.92 14.45 4.30
N GLU A 39 6.03 14.18 3.63
CA GLU A 39 6.55 12.82 3.46
C GLU A 39 6.87 12.15 4.80
N THR A 40 7.45 12.88 5.75
CA THR A 40 7.74 12.37 7.09
C THR A 40 6.45 11.99 7.82
N LEU A 41 5.44 12.84 7.74
CA LEU A 41 4.14 12.57 8.35
C LEU A 41 3.45 11.38 7.68
N ALA A 42 3.52 11.29 6.36
CA ALA A 42 3.00 10.16 5.60
C ALA A 42 3.63 8.84 6.08
N LYS A 43 4.95 8.81 6.24
CA LYS A 43 5.67 7.65 6.75
C LYS A 43 5.25 7.28 8.18
N LYS A 44 5.04 8.25 9.04
CA LYS A 44 4.58 8.02 10.43
C LYS A 44 3.20 7.39 10.46
N ILE A 45 2.25 7.95 9.72
CA ILE A 45 0.87 7.45 9.68
C ILE A 45 0.83 6.01 9.13
N ALA A 46 1.65 5.74 8.13
CA ALA A 46 1.68 4.44 7.44
C ALA A 46 2.53 3.37 8.16
N ALA A 47 3.34 3.76 9.14
CA ALA A 47 4.32 2.87 9.76
C ALA A 47 3.70 1.60 10.35
N GLY A 48 2.57 1.71 11.03
CA GLY A 48 1.93 0.56 11.69
C GLY A 48 1.28 -0.45 10.75
N PHE A 49 1.10 -0.11 9.47
CA PHE A 49 0.47 -1.00 8.50
C PHE A 49 1.44 -2.00 7.86
N GLY A 50 2.73 -1.90 8.13
CA GLY A 50 3.72 -2.84 7.62
C GLY A 50 3.48 -4.27 8.13
N GLY A 51 3.82 -5.25 7.31
CA GLY A 51 3.68 -6.66 7.68
C GLY A 51 2.24 -7.13 7.87
N GLY A 52 1.29 -6.45 7.24
CA GLY A 52 -0.14 -6.77 7.38
C GLY A 52 -0.69 -6.30 8.72
N VAL A 53 -0.45 -5.04 9.07
CA VAL A 53 -0.79 -4.36 10.32
C VAL A 53 0.03 -4.92 11.48
N GLY A 54 1.16 -4.26 11.74
CA GLY A 54 2.04 -4.61 12.86
C GLY A 54 2.54 -6.04 12.83
N ARG A 55 2.77 -6.59 11.64
CA ARG A 55 3.16 -7.99 11.40
C ARG A 55 2.12 -9.03 11.82
N LEU A 56 0.87 -8.60 12.01
CA LEU A 56 -0.23 -9.54 12.27
C LEU A 56 -0.70 -10.28 11.01
N ARG A 57 -0.10 -9.99 9.86
CA ARG A 57 -0.33 -10.71 8.61
C ARG A 57 -1.78 -10.64 8.11
N MET A 58 -2.43 -9.51 8.41
CA MET A 58 -3.78 -9.17 7.93
C MET A 58 -3.67 -8.58 6.52
N MET A 59 -4.34 -7.47 6.23
CA MET A 59 -4.27 -6.83 4.92
C MET A 59 -2.82 -6.44 4.56
N CYS A 60 -2.40 -6.74 3.34
CA CYS A 60 -1.10 -6.36 2.81
C CYS A 60 -0.88 -4.84 2.96
N GLY A 61 0.30 -4.45 3.48
CA GLY A 61 0.63 -3.03 3.68
C GLY A 61 0.60 -2.20 2.41
N ALA A 62 0.98 -2.77 1.27
CA ALA A 62 0.89 -2.09 -0.02
C ALA A 62 -0.57 -1.81 -0.39
N VAL A 63 -1.47 -2.76 -0.12
CA VAL A 63 -2.91 -2.59 -0.33
C VAL A 63 -3.47 -1.51 0.61
N SER A 64 -3.07 -1.53 1.88
CA SER A 64 -3.45 -0.47 2.83
C SER A 64 -2.99 0.90 2.34
N GLY A 65 -1.83 0.97 1.70
CA GLY A 65 -1.33 2.20 1.06
C GLY A 65 -2.27 2.72 -0.02
N ILE A 66 -2.82 1.84 -0.86
CA ILE A 66 -3.84 2.22 -1.84
C ILE A 66 -5.05 2.84 -1.13
N VAL A 67 -5.54 2.20 -0.08
CA VAL A 67 -6.71 2.69 0.68
C VAL A 67 -6.47 4.08 1.25
N MET A 68 -5.29 4.31 1.82
CA MET A 68 -4.93 5.62 2.38
C MET A 68 -4.87 6.69 1.27
N LEU A 69 -4.27 6.38 0.14
CA LEU A 69 -4.17 7.31 -0.99
C LEU A 69 -5.54 7.64 -1.59
N VAL A 70 -6.44 6.66 -1.69
CA VAL A 70 -7.82 6.90 -2.11
C VAL A 70 -8.52 7.85 -1.15
N GLY A 71 -8.31 7.68 0.16
CA GLY A 71 -8.85 8.60 1.17
C GLY A 71 -8.35 10.03 0.98
N LEU A 72 -7.07 10.20 0.71
CA LEU A 72 -6.50 11.52 0.41
C LEU A 72 -7.09 12.13 -0.86
N ASP A 73 -7.37 11.30 -1.86
CA ASP A 73 -7.88 11.75 -3.16
C ASP A 73 -9.37 12.10 -3.14
N CYS A 74 -10.20 11.29 -2.51
CA CYS A 74 -11.66 11.44 -2.60
C CYS A 74 -12.42 11.13 -1.31
N GLY A 75 -11.73 11.04 -0.16
CA GLY A 75 -12.39 10.81 1.11
C GLY A 75 -13.27 12.00 1.51
N GLN A 76 -14.51 11.73 1.95
CA GLN A 76 -15.36 12.78 2.47
C GLN A 76 -14.85 13.27 3.83
N THR A 77 -15.08 14.55 4.13
CA THR A 77 -14.69 15.17 5.40
C THR A 77 -15.86 15.53 6.28
N GLU A 78 -17.08 15.48 5.73
CA GLU A 78 -18.32 15.72 6.49
C GLU A 78 -18.97 14.40 6.82
N GLY A 79 -19.29 14.18 8.12
CA GLY A 79 -19.91 12.93 8.59
C GLY A 79 -21.26 12.64 7.95
N SER A 80 -21.99 13.69 7.57
CA SER A 80 -23.30 13.60 6.94
C SER A 80 -23.25 13.36 5.43
N ASP A 81 -22.07 13.46 4.80
CA ASP A 81 -21.90 13.27 3.35
C ASP A 81 -21.90 11.78 3.00
N ARG A 82 -23.09 11.19 2.95
CA ARG A 82 -23.28 9.78 2.64
C ARG A 82 -22.88 9.43 1.21
N GLU A 83 -23.16 10.32 0.26
CA GLU A 83 -22.79 10.12 -1.15
C GLU A 83 -21.25 10.12 -1.34
N GLY A 84 -20.58 11.07 -0.72
CA GLY A 84 -19.12 11.13 -0.74
C GLY A 84 -18.47 9.91 -0.10
N LYS A 85 -19.02 9.45 1.02
CA LYS A 85 -18.57 8.23 1.68
C LYS A 85 -18.72 7.02 0.75
N SER A 86 -19.86 6.87 0.12
CA SER A 86 -20.14 5.76 -0.80
C SER A 86 -19.24 5.82 -2.03
N ALA A 87 -18.99 7.01 -2.58
CA ALA A 87 -18.11 7.20 -3.72
C ALA A 87 -16.67 6.78 -3.39
N CYS A 88 -16.18 7.14 -2.21
CA CYS A 88 -14.86 6.73 -1.73
C CYS A 88 -14.79 5.20 -1.58
N TYR A 89 -15.77 4.59 -0.97
CA TYR A 89 -15.84 3.13 -0.81
C TYR A 89 -15.83 2.41 -2.16
N LYS A 90 -16.53 2.98 -3.15
CA LYS A 90 -16.55 2.39 -4.50
C LYS A 90 -15.14 2.37 -5.11
N VAL A 91 -14.42 3.48 -5.02
CA VAL A 91 -13.04 3.55 -5.54
C VAL A 91 -12.15 2.54 -4.83
N VAL A 92 -12.25 2.45 -3.50
CA VAL A 92 -11.48 1.47 -2.72
C VAL A 92 -11.78 0.05 -3.23
N GLN A 93 -13.04 -0.31 -3.35
CA GLN A 93 -13.42 -1.65 -3.81
C GLN A 93 -12.89 -1.93 -5.23
N ASP A 94 -13.02 -0.97 -6.14
CA ASP A 94 -12.56 -1.13 -7.53
C ASP A 94 -11.04 -1.35 -7.59
N LEU A 95 -10.26 -0.57 -6.85
CA LEU A 95 -8.80 -0.71 -6.86
C LEU A 95 -8.34 -1.97 -6.14
N LEU A 96 -8.99 -2.34 -5.04
CA LEU A 96 -8.66 -3.56 -4.33
C LEU A 96 -9.02 -4.81 -5.13
N ALA A 97 -10.10 -4.77 -5.90
CA ALA A 97 -10.43 -5.87 -6.83
C ALA A 97 -9.30 -6.09 -7.85
N LYS A 98 -8.75 -5.01 -8.40
CA LYS A 98 -7.60 -5.09 -9.32
C LYS A 98 -6.37 -5.68 -8.62
N SER A 99 -6.09 -5.24 -7.41
CA SER A 99 -4.96 -5.76 -6.64
C SER A 99 -5.11 -7.26 -6.34
N LYS A 100 -6.30 -7.69 -5.97
CA LYS A 100 -6.60 -9.11 -5.72
C LYS A 100 -6.42 -9.95 -6.99
N GLU A 101 -6.89 -9.44 -8.12
CA GLU A 101 -6.74 -10.10 -9.41
C GLU A 101 -5.27 -10.27 -9.79
N GLU A 102 -4.47 -9.23 -9.66
CA GLU A 102 -3.04 -9.26 -10.00
C GLU A 102 -2.20 -10.10 -9.04
N ASN A 103 -2.54 -10.09 -7.75
CA ASN A 103 -1.69 -10.66 -6.71
C ASN A 103 -2.26 -11.92 -6.04
N GLY A 104 -3.48 -12.32 -6.40
CA GLY A 104 -4.14 -13.51 -5.88
C GLY A 104 -4.81 -13.35 -4.52
N SER A 105 -4.42 -12.35 -3.72
CA SER A 105 -4.99 -12.08 -2.40
C SER A 105 -4.73 -10.64 -1.97
N LEU A 106 -5.50 -10.16 -1.01
CA LEU A 106 -5.27 -8.89 -0.30
C LEU A 106 -4.61 -9.12 1.07
N ILE A 107 -4.45 -10.36 1.47
CA ILE A 107 -4.03 -10.73 2.83
C ILE A 107 -2.54 -11.07 2.85
N CYS A 108 -1.80 -10.41 3.75
CA CYS A 108 -0.34 -10.56 3.88
C CYS A 108 0.07 -12.03 4.07
N ALA A 109 -0.57 -12.76 4.97
CA ALA A 109 -0.25 -14.17 5.22
C ALA A 109 -0.41 -15.03 3.96
N GLU A 110 -1.48 -14.81 3.18
CA GLU A 110 -1.73 -15.54 1.94
C GLU A 110 -0.70 -15.20 0.87
N ILE A 111 -0.37 -13.91 0.72
CA ILE A 111 0.64 -13.44 -0.25
C ILE A 111 2.01 -14.04 0.08
N LEU A 112 2.37 -14.12 1.36
CA LEU A 112 3.65 -14.69 1.81
C LEU A 112 3.63 -16.22 1.84
N GLY A 113 2.48 -16.86 1.64
CA GLY A 113 2.34 -18.31 1.72
C GLY A 113 2.46 -18.87 3.13
N ILE A 114 2.18 -18.05 4.15
CA ILE A 114 2.21 -18.48 5.55
C ILE A 114 0.92 -19.25 5.84
N LYS A 115 1.08 -20.51 6.24
CA LYS A 115 -0.04 -21.36 6.63
C LYS A 115 -0.30 -21.25 8.11
N GLY A 116 -1.55 -20.95 8.48
CA GLY A 116 -1.99 -20.84 9.85
C GLY A 116 -1.78 -19.44 10.42
N TYR A 117 -2.88 -18.81 10.77
CA TYR A 117 -2.92 -17.46 11.33
C TYR A 117 -2.08 -17.32 12.61
N GLU A 118 -2.10 -18.34 13.45
CA GLU A 118 -1.36 -18.37 14.72
C GLU A 118 0.15 -18.27 14.54
N LYS A 119 0.69 -18.92 13.51
CA LYS A 119 2.13 -18.85 13.18
C LYS A 119 2.53 -17.48 12.63
N ALA A 120 1.59 -16.76 12.03
CA ALA A 120 1.83 -15.44 11.48
C ALA A 120 2.04 -14.38 12.57
N HIS A 121 1.55 -14.61 13.79
CA HIS A 121 1.52 -13.62 14.88
C HIS A 121 2.59 -13.82 15.95
N ASN A 122 3.60 -14.65 15.71
CA ASN A 122 4.53 -15.04 16.76
C ASN A 122 5.61 -14.01 17.11
N SER A 123 5.72 -12.90 16.39
CA SER A 123 6.76 -11.91 16.64
C SER A 123 6.38 -10.52 16.12
N TYR A 124 6.73 -9.50 16.92
CA TYR A 124 6.66 -8.10 16.53
C TYR A 124 7.97 -7.57 15.95
N VAL A 125 9.02 -8.38 15.95
CA VAL A 125 10.35 -7.96 15.50
C VAL A 125 10.38 -7.85 13.98
N ALA A 126 10.69 -6.66 13.47
CA ALA A 126 10.79 -6.42 12.03
C ALA A 126 11.90 -7.29 11.43
N SER A 127 11.63 -7.84 10.26
CA SER A 127 12.62 -8.63 9.53
C SER A 127 13.79 -7.77 9.06
N ALA A 128 15.01 -8.28 9.20
CA ALA A 128 16.19 -7.61 8.65
C ALA A 128 16.08 -7.55 7.12
N ARG A 129 16.42 -6.40 6.55
CA ARG A 129 16.40 -6.17 5.10
C ARG A 129 17.71 -6.62 4.47
N THR A 130 17.87 -7.93 4.35
CA THR A 130 19.05 -8.57 3.76
C THR A 130 18.83 -8.85 2.28
N ALA A 131 19.91 -9.19 1.55
CA ALA A 131 19.79 -9.65 0.17
C ALA A 131 18.88 -10.87 0.05
N GLU A 132 18.95 -11.79 1.00
CA GLU A 132 18.09 -12.97 1.08
C GLU A 132 16.61 -12.58 1.25
N TYR A 133 16.31 -11.61 2.10
CA TYR A 133 14.96 -11.09 2.28
C TYR A 133 14.37 -10.63 0.95
N TYR A 134 15.07 -9.73 0.24
CA TYR A 134 14.58 -9.19 -1.02
C TYR A 134 14.46 -10.25 -2.12
N LYS A 135 15.30 -11.27 -2.08
CA LYS A 135 15.29 -12.36 -3.06
C LYS A 135 14.11 -13.32 -2.86
N THR A 136 13.73 -13.58 -1.61
CA THR A 136 12.73 -14.60 -1.27
C THR A 136 11.32 -14.03 -1.04
N ARG A 137 11.22 -12.73 -0.73
CA ARG A 137 9.92 -12.09 -0.44
C ARG A 137 9.34 -11.44 -1.69
N PRO A 138 8.04 -11.59 -1.94
CA PRO A 138 7.37 -10.96 -3.08
C PRO A 138 7.02 -9.49 -2.85
N CYS A 139 7.35 -8.94 -1.69
CA CYS A 139 6.84 -7.64 -1.24
C CYS A 139 7.23 -6.47 -2.16
N ALA A 140 8.44 -6.46 -2.73
CA ALA A 140 8.85 -5.40 -3.67
C ALA A 140 7.93 -5.37 -4.90
N ALA A 141 7.59 -6.54 -5.46
CA ALA A 141 6.67 -6.65 -6.58
C ALA A 141 5.24 -6.22 -6.19
N LYS A 142 4.82 -6.49 -4.94
CA LYS A 142 3.50 -6.07 -4.44
C LYS A 142 3.43 -4.56 -4.24
N VAL A 143 4.49 -3.94 -3.76
CA VAL A 143 4.61 -2.48 -3.66
C VAL A 143 4.54 -1.85 -5.04
N GLU A 144 5.26 -2.39 -6.02
CA GLU A 144 5.21 -1.91 -7.41
C GLU A 144 3.81 -2.02 -7.99
N SER A 145 3.16 -3.18 -7.83
CA SER A 145 1.79 -3.42 -8.28
C SER A 145 0.81 -2.41 -7.68
N ALA A 146 0.87 -2.20 -6.37
CA ALA A 146 0.00 -1.26 -5.67
C ALA A 146 0.19 0.18 -6.18
N ALA A 147 1.44 0.61 -6.30
CA ALA A 147 1.77 1.94 -6.83
C ALA A 147 1.27 2.09 -8.27
N ARG A 148 1.43 1.08 -9.09
CA ARG A 148 0.95 1.08 -10.49
C ARG A 148 -0.57 1.15 -10.56
N ILE A 149 -1.29 0.43 -9.73
CA ILE A 149 -2.75 0.47 -9.66
C ILE A 149 -3.22 1.89 -9.33
N PHE A 150 -2.61 2.52 -8.34
CA PHE A 150 -2.98 3.90 -7.99
C PHE A 150 -2.57 4.90 -9.07
N ALA A 151 -1.41 4.74 -9.67
CA ALA A 151 -0.97 5.59 -10.80
C ALA A 151 -1.95 5.50 -11.99
N ASN A 152 -2.39 4.29 -12.33
CA ASN A 152 -3.36 4.08 -13.40
C ASN A 152 -4.72 4.72 -13.06
N TYR A 153 -5.13 4.66 -11.80
CA TYR A 153 -6.33 5.36 -11.34
C TYR A 153 -6.20 6.88 -11.56
N LEU A 154 -5.08 7.47 -11.19
CA LEU A 154 -4.82 8.90 -11.41
C LEU A 154 -4.84 9.26 -12.90
N LYS A 155 -4.32 8.39 -13.74
CA LYS A 155 -4.30 8.61 -15.20
C LYS A 155 -5.69 8.67 -15.81
N GLN A 156 -6.64 7.95 -15.25
CA GLN A 156 -8.02 7.85 -15.77
C GLN A 156 -8.94 8.97 -15.27
N LYS A 157 -8.46 9.84 -14.45
CA LYS A 157 -9.26 10.95 -13.88
C LYS A 157 -9.43 12.12 -14.85
#